data_172ac8b24df6e77bb8044c0f9bf13807
#
_entry.id   172ac8b24df6e77bb8044c0f9bf13807
#
_cell.length_a   1.000
_cell.length_b   1.000
_cell.length_c   1.000
_cell.angle_alpha   90.00
_cell.angle_beta   90.00
_cell.angle_gamma   90.00
#
_symmetry.space_group_name_H-M   'P 1'
#
loop_
_entity.id
_entity.type
_entity.pdbx_description
1 polymer ?
#
loop_
_entity_poly.entity_id
_entity_poly.type
_entity_poly.pdbx_seq_one_letter_code
_entity_poly.pdbx_strand_id
1 'polypeptide(L)'
;METSQETFISKVIVVSAGVGAFKPRKLSLSGIDSYEGKQVFYKFSQAKQYANQDIVINGGETPALEAAVALAGIAKSITLVHRRDVFKAEESLIQRFQGLCAENVIKVQLGQVTNFKATAEKLSSLEVTDFDGQTHDLTLDTLLPLLGISPKLGPISDWGIDLENKQVLVDTEKFQSSTAGIFAVGDINTYPGKKKLIVCGFHEATLAAYGCATHIYPGQAIHLQYTTTSPKLHEILGVTPQA
;
A
#
# COMPACT_ATOMS: atom_id res chain seq x y z
N MET A 1 -6.93 -13.57 19.68
CA MET A 1 -6.68 -12.41 18.80
C MET A 1 -7.84 -11.45 18.96
N GLU A 2 -7.56 -10.20 19.25
CA GLU A 2 -8.55 -9.13 19.34
C GLU A 2 -8.52 -8.27 18.06
N THR A 3 -9.70 -7.90 17.59
CA THR A 3 -9.89 -6.94 16.50
C THR A 3 -10.67 -5.74 17.04
N SER A 4 -10.86 -4.70 16.23
CA SER A 4 -11.72 -3.56 16.62
C SER A 4 -13.21 -3.90 16.78
N GLN A 5 -13.63 -5.10 16.36
CA GLN A 5 -15.04 -5.52 16.37
C GLN A 5 -15.27 -6.76 17.22
N GLU A 6 -14.35 -7.73 17.22
CA GLU A 6 -14.54 -9.04 17.83
C GLU A 6 -13.24 -9.62 18.39
N THR A 7 -13.39 -10.54 19.36
CA THR A 7 -12.30 -11.37 19.89
C THR A 7 -12.43 -12.80 19.36
N PHE A 8 -11.34 -13.31 18.75
CA PHE A 8 -11.27 -14.69 18.25
C PHE A 8 -10.35 -15.52 19.13
N ILE A 9 -10.83 -16.70 19.52
CA ILE A 9 -10.04 -17.72 20.22
C ILE A 9 -9.67 -18.79 19.18
N SER A 10 -8.38 -19.00 18.94
CA SER A 10 -7.87 -19.98 17.98
C SER A 10 -6.63 -20.64 18.52
N LYS A 11 -6.36 -21.88 18.09
CA LYS A 11 -5.11 -22.60 18.43
C LYS A 11 -3.90 -22.13 17.63
N VAL A 12 -4.17 -21.66 16.41
CA VAL A 12 -3.15 -21.12 15.49
C VAL A 12 -3.66 -19.90 14.77
N ILE A 13 -2.74 -19.05 14.31
CA ILE A 13 -2.99 -17.90 13.43
C ILE A 13 -2.10 -18.05 12.21
N VAL A 14 -2.69 -17.94 11.01
CA VAL A 14 -1.93 -17.87 9.74
C VAL A 14 -2.06 -16.47 9.18
N VAL A 15 -0.94 -15.75 9.10
CA VAL A 15 -0.84 -14.41 8.57
C VAL A 15 -0.55 -14.49 7.07
N SER A 16 -1.51 -14.07 6.24
CA SER A 16 -1.39 -13.99 4.77
C SER A 16 -1.66 -12.57 4.25
N ALA A 17 -1.14 -11.57 4.96
CA ALA A 17 -1.47 -10.16 4.76
C ALA A 17 -0.72 -9.47 3.61
N GLY A 18 -0.06 -10.23 2.74
CA GLY A 18 0.72 -9.69 1.62
C GLY A 18 1.84 -8.77 2.11
N VAL A 19 1.92 -7.56 1.59
CA VAL A 19 2.89 -6.56 2.07
C VAL A 19 2.34 -5.70 3.22
N GLY A 20 1.22 -6.12 3.84
CA GLY A 20 0.52 -5.37 4.88
C GLY A 20 -0.52 -4.40 4.32
N ALA A 21 -1.06 -3.55 5.18
CA ALA A 21 -2.05 -2.56 4.76
C ALA A 21 -1.41 -1.49 3.86
N PHE A 22 -2.01 -1.28 2.71
CA PHE A 22 -1.61 -0.20 1.81
C PHE A 22 -2.17 1.13 2.33
N LYS A 23 -1.32 1.91 3.00
CA LYS A 23 -1.67 3.28 3.39
C LYS A 23 -0.96 4.27 2.48
N PRO A 24 -1.62 5.37 2.09
CA PRO A 24 -0.95 6.45 1.38
C PRO A 24 0.28 6.93 2.16
N ARG A 25 1.35 7.23 1.44
CA ARG A 25 2.50 7.92 2.03
C ARG A 25 2.09 9.33 2.38
N LYS A 26 2.15 9.66 3.67
CA LYS A 26 1.84 11.00 4.15
C LYS A 26 3.03 11.94 3.97
N LEU A 27 2.73 13.22 3.83
CA LEU A 27 3.74 14.28 3.94
C LEU A 27 4.27 14.33 5.37
N SER A 28 5.60 14.42 5.50
CA SER A 28 6.28 14.50 6.80
C SER A 28 6.38 15.96 7.26
N LEU A 29 5.26 16.68 7.31
CA LEU A 29 5.17 18.05 7.76
C LEU A 29 4.37 18.10 9.07
N SER A 30 4.97 18.67 10.11
CA SER A 30 4.31 18.77 11.41
C SER A 30 3.04 19.62 11.32
N GLY A 31 1.91 19.08 11.77
CA GLY A 31 0.62 19.77 11.80
C GLY A 31 -0.22 19.67 10.50
N ILE A 32 0.33 19.16 9.40
CA ILE A 32 -0.41 19.02 8.12
C ILE A 32 -1.63 18.09 8.24
N ASP A 33 -1.56 17.12 9.15
CA ASP A 33 -2.64 16.15 9.39
C ASP A 33 -3.94 16.80 9.88
N SER A 34 -3.89 18.01 10.46
CA SER A 34 -5.08 18.78 10.87
C SER A 34 -5.99 19.17 9.71
N TYR A 35 -5.46 19.17 8.50
CA TYR A 35 -6.16 19.52 7.26
C TYR A 35 -6.59 18.29 6.46
N GLU A 36 -6.27 17.07 6.92
CA GLU A 36 -6.67 15.81 6.26
C GLU A 36 -8.20 15.68 6.26
N GLY A 37 -8.74 15.35 5.09
CA GLY A 37 -10.19 15.26 4.87
C GLY A 37 -10.90 16.62 4.70
N LYS A 38 -10.18 17.74 4.84
CA LYS A 38 -10.71 19.11 4.61
C LYS A 38 -10.11 19.73 3.36
N GLN A 39 -8.79 19.88 3.33
CA GLN A 39 -8.01 20.45 2.22
C GLN A 39 -6.87 19.54 1.76
N VAL A 40 -6.50 18.52 2.53
CA VAL A 40 -5.44 17.55 2.21
C VAL A 40 -6.07 16.18 2.00
N PHE A 41 -5.95 15.63 0.78
CA PHE A 41 -6.53 14.34 0.43
C PHE A 41 -5.46 13.44 -0.20
N TYR A 42 -5.15 12.35 0.47
CA TYR A 42 -4.15 11.36 0.02
C TYR A 42 -4.68 10.38 -1.04
N LYS A 43 -5.90 10.59 -1.49
CA LYS A 43 -6.55 9.83 -2.57
C LYS A 43 -7.33 10.78 -3.44
N PHE A 44 -7.09 10.71 -4.74
CA PHE A 44 -7.91 11.38 -5.73
C PHE A 44 -9.21 10.58 -5.94
N SER A 45 -10.33 11.26 -5.99
CA SER A 45 -11.65 10.66 -6.19
C SER A 45 -12.32 11.25 -7.45
N GLN A 46 -13.42 11.97 -7.30
CA GLN A 46 -14.14 12.54 -8.42
C GLN A 46 -13.64 13.96 -8.72
N ALA A 47 -13.22 14.22 -9.96
CA ALA A 47 -12.69 15.52 -10.37
C ALA A 47 -13.67 16.70 -10.11
N LYS A 48 -14.98 16.46 -10.22
CA LYS A 48 -16.01 17.50 -10.02
C LYS A 48 -15.98 18.17 -8.65
N GLN A 49 -15.54 17.48 -7.59
CA GLN A 49 -15.45 18.07 -6.24
C GLN A 49 -14.36 19.14 -6.12
N TYR A 50 -13.45 19.21 -7.07
CA TYR A 50 -12.35 20.18 -7.11
C TYR A 50 -12.60 21.32 -8.13
N ALA A 51 -13.83 21.48 -8.61
CA ALA A 51 -14.17 22.49 -9.59
C ALA A 51 -13.88 23.91 -9.05
N ASN A 52 -13.30 24.76 -9.90
CA ASN A 52 -12.94 26.14 -9.60
C ASN A 52 -12.00 26.35 -8.41
N GLN A 53 -11.23 25.32 -8.03
CA GLN A 53 -10.24 25.39 -6.95
C GLN A 53 -8.82 25.50 -7.50
N ASP A 54 -7.95 26.13 -6.71
CA ASP A 54 -6.50 26.12 -6.93
C ASP A 54 -5.94 24.82 -6.32
N ILE A 55 -5.46 23.90 -7.17
CA ILE A 55 -5.05 22.55 -6.77
C ILE A 55 -3.53 22.42 -6.84
N VAL A 56 -2.92 21.96 -5.76
CA VAL A 56 -1.54 21.49 -5.76
C VAL A 56 -1.52 19.98 -5.63
N ILE A 57 -0.87 19.30 -6.58
CA ILE A 57 -0.65 17.86 -6.59
C ILE A 57 0.82 17.60 -6.27
N ASN A 58 1.12 16.82 -5.25
CA ASN A 58 2.48 16.41 -4.96
C ASN A 58 2.68 14.93 -5.32
N GLY A 59 3.49 14.66 -6.34
CA GLY A 59 3.75 13.32 -6.85
C GLY A 59 4.30 13.33 -8.27
N GLY A 60 4.73 12.17 -8.78
CA GLY A 60 5.29 12.03 -10.13
C GLY A 60 5.10 10.63 -10.73
N GLU A 61 4.21 9.84 -10.14
CA GLU A 61 3.83 8.51 -10.63
C GLU A 61 2.39 8.55 -11.20
N THR A 62 1.95 7.45 -11.80
CA THR A 62 0.64 7.33 -12.46
C THR A 62 -0.51 8.03 -11.73
N PRO A 63 -0.74 7.85 -10.41
CA PRO A 63 -1.88 8.49 -9.76
C PRO A 63 -1.84 10.02 -9.76
N ALA A 64 -0.65 10.61 -9.71
CA ALA A 64 -0.50 12.07 -9.73
C ALA A 64 -0.75 12.65 -11.13
N LEU A 65 -0.26 11.99 -12.17
CA LEU A 65 -0.48 12.39 -13.55
C LEU A 65 -1.95 12.21 -13.97
N GLU A 66 -2.57 11.09 -13.59
CA GLU A 66 -4.01 10.85 -13.84
C GLU A 66 -4.87 11.93 -13.19
N ALA A 67 -4.59 12.28 -11.92
CA ALA A 67 -5.30 13.34 -11.23
C ALA A 67 -5.12 14.69 -11.93
N ALA A 68 -3.88 15.05 -12.32
CA ALA A 68 -3.60 16.31 -13.02
C ALA A 68 -4.34 16.40 -14.34
N VAL A 69 -4.31 15.33 -15.15
CA VAL A 69 -5.00 15.26 -16.44
C VAL A 69 -6.54 15.30 -16.26
N ALA A 70 -7.07 14.60 -15.25
CA ALA A 70 -8.51 14.57 -15.00
C ALA A 70 -9.06 15.90 -14.48
N LEU A 71 -8.22 16.72 -13.85
CA LEU A 71 -8.58 18.05 -13.35
C LEU A 71 -8.49 19.15 -14.40
N ALA A 72 -7.83 18.89 -15.54
CA ALA A 72 -7.71 19.82 -16.65
C ALA A 72 -9.11 20.24 -17.15
N GLY A 73 -9.34 21.54 -17.22
CA GLY A 73 -10.64 22.12 -17.59
C GLY A 73 -11.73 22.08 -16.50
N ILE A 74 -11.41 21.56 -15.28
CA ILE A 74 -12.33 21.52 -14.14
C ILE A 74 -11.83 22.41 -13.01
N ALA A 75 -10.57 22.24 -12.61
CA ALA A 75 -9.93 23.08 -11.60
C ALA A 75 -9.65 24.48 -12.15
N LYS A 76 -9.58 25.48 -11.27
CA LYS A 76 -9.20 26.85 -11.62
C LYS A 76 -7.73 26.93 -12.01
N SER A 77 -6.86 26.26 -11.25
CA SER A 77 -5.44 26.09 -11.57
C SER A 77 -4.94 24.74 -11.06
N ILE A 78 -3.92 24.20 -11.73
CA ILE A 78 -3.28 22.94 -11.37
C ILE A 78 -1.76 23.17 -11.33
N THR A 79 -1.15 22.90 -10.17
CA THR A 79 0.31 22.87 -10.03
C THR A 79 0.74 21.49 -9.56
N LEU A 80 1.54 20.80 -10.37
CA LEU A 80 2.13 19.53 -9.98
C LEU A 80 3.54 19.76 -9.42
N VAL A 81 3.76 19.35 -8.17
CA VAL A 81 5.05 19.45 -7.49
C VAL A 81 5.73 18.07 -7.57
N HIS A 82 6.92 18.02 -8.13
CA HIS A 82 7.72 16.80 -8.14
C HIS A 82 9.21 17.11 -7.95
N ARG A 83 9.89 16.21 -7.23
CA ARG A 83 11.33 16.36 -6.93
C ARG A 83 12.27 16.07 -8.09
N ARG A 84 11.80 15.60 -9.23
CA ARG A 84 12.61 15.22 -10.42
C ARG A 84 11.85 15.58 -11.67
N ASP A 85 12.55 15.90 -12.71
CA ASP A 85 11.98 16.08 -14.04
C ASP A 85 11.87 14.75 -14.80
N VAL A 86 11.41 13.72 -14.11
CA VAL A 86 11.18 12.37 -14.65
C VAL A 86 9.92 11.79 -14.03
N PHE A 87 8.93 11.51 -14.86
CA PHE A 87 7.65 10.95 -14.44
C PHE A 87 7.60 9.44 -14.70
N LYS A 88 6.87 8.70 -13.84
CA LYS A 88 6.71 7.25 -13.94
C LYS A 88 5.24 6.90 -14.18
N ALA A 89 4.88 6.74 -15.44
CA ALA A 89 3.56 6.32 -15.89
C ALA A 89 3.67 5.68 -17.28
N GLU A 90 2.56 5.23 -17.84
CA GLU A 90 2.49 4.82 -19.24
C GLU A 90 2.79 6.01 -20.16
N GLU A 91 3.46 5.74 -21.25
CA GLU A 91 3.94 6.76 -22.21
C GLU A 91 2.79 7.65 -22.72
N SER A 92 1.64 7.07 -23.02
CA SER A 92 0.44 7.78 -23.46
C SER A 92 -0.06 8.82 -22.44
N LEU A 93 0.02 8.49 -21.15
CA LEU A 93 -0.36 9.40 -20.07
C LEU A 93 0.66 10.52 -19.90
N ILE A 94 1.96 10.20 -20.00
CA ILE A 94 3.04 11.18 -19.94
C ILE A 94 2.90 12.19 -21.09
N GLN A 95 2.68 11.73 -22.31
CA GLN A 95 2.50 12.59 -23.49
C GLN A 95 1.29 13.52 -23.33
N ARG A 96 0.16 13.00 -22.85
CA ARG A 96 -1.02 13.82 -22.58
C ARG A 96 -0.78 14.86 -21.50
N PHE A 97 -0.11 14.49 -20.42
CA PHE A 97 0.28 15.41 -19.35
C PHE A 97 1.21 16.51 -19.87
N GLN A 98 2.25 16.16 -20.63
CA GLN A 98 3.19 17.10 -21.22
C GLN A 98 2.51 18.06 -22.22
N GLY A 99 1.54 17.59 -22.99
CA GLY A 99 0.72 18.45 -23.86
C GLY A 99 -0.01 19.52 -23.04
N LEU A 100 -0.65 19.15 -21.95
CA LEU A 100 -1.32 20.11 -21.06
C LEU A 100 -0.34 21.06 -20.36
N CYS A 101 0.87 20.64 -20.09
CA CYS A 101 1.92 21.54 -19.60
C CYS A 101 2.36 22.54 -20.66
N ALA A 102 2.52 22.13 -21.91
CA ALA A 102 2.88 22.99 -23.03
C ALA A 102 1.79 24.05 -23.32
N GLU A 103 0.53 23.69 -23.10
CA GLU A 103 -0.62 24.58 -23.20
C GLU A 103 -0.81 25.49 -21.96
N ASN A 104 0.08 25.40 -20.95
CA ASN A 104 -0.01 26.11 -19.68
C ASN A 104 -1.29 25.82 -18.85
N VAL A 105 -1.96 24.68 -19.11
CA VAL A 105 -3.10 24.20 -18.32
C VAL A 105 -2.63 23.62 -16.99
N ILE A 106 -1.49 22.91 -17.01
CA ILE A 106 -0.84 22.37 -15.83
C ILE A 106 0.53 23.02 -15.68
N LYS A 107 0.83 23.53 -14.49
CA LYS A 107 2.16 24.02 -14.12
C LYS A 107 2.94 22.92 -13.41
N VAL A 108 4.22 22.81 -13.72
CA VAL A 108 5.14 21.91 -13.00
C VAL A 108 6.09 22.75 -12.16
N GLN A 109 6.12 22.51 -10.86
CA GLN A 109 7.09 23.06 -9.93
C GLN A 109 8.05 21.94 -9.54
N LEU A 110 9.30 22.00 -10.01
CA LEU A 110 10.34 21.08 -9.57
C LEU A 110 10.84 21.49 -8.19
N GLY A 111 10.89 20.53 -7.27
CA GLY A 111 11.33 20.75 -5.91
C GLY A 111 10.66 19.80 -4.91
N GLN A 112 10.94 20.05 -3.65
CA GLN A 112 10.40 19.27 -2.53
C GLN A 112 9.55 20.19 -1.65
N VAL A 113 8.38 19.70 -1.25
CA VAL A 113 7.55 20.39 -0.25
C VAL A 113 8.30 20.37 1.09
N THR A 114 8.64 21.53 1.61
CA THR A 114 9.45 21.70 2.83
C THR A 114 8.65 22.25 4.00
N ASN A 115 7.62 23.04 3.71
CA ASN A 115 6.82 23.66 4.77
C ASN A 115 5.43 24.04 4.21
N PHE A 116 4.56 24.59 5.06
CA PHE A 116 3.29 25.18 4.68
C PHE A 116 2.94 26.37 5.55
N LYS A 117 2.09 27.24 5.04
CA LYS A 117 1.49 28.35 5.78
C LYS A 117 0.00 28.10 5.94
N ALA A 118 -0.51 28.38 7.12
CA ALA A 118 -1.91 28.23 7.44
C ALA A 118 -2.38 29.31 8.40
N THR A 119 -3.63 29.69 8.30
CA THR A 119 -4.38 30.33 9.39
C THR A 119 -5.02 29.23 10.25
N ALA A 120 -5.59 29.56 11.40
CA ALA A 120 -6.05 28.56 12.39
C ALA A 120 -6.94 27.42 11.81
N GLU A 121 -7.62 27.66 10.70
CA GLU A 121 -8.57 26.72 10.11
C GLU A 121 -8.34 26.41 8.63
N LYS A 122 -7.46 27.14 7.95
CA LYS A 122 -7.27 27.04 6.50
C LYS A 122 -5.80 26.96 6.11
N LEU A 123 -5.43 25.90 5.38
CA LEU A 123 -4.16 25.80 4.66
C LEU A 123 -4.16 26.84 3.53
N SER A 124 -3.18 27.74 3.51
CA SER A 124 -3.15 28.85 2.56
C SER A 124 -2.10 28.71 1.47
N SER A 125 -0.93 28.18 1.78
CA SER A 125 0.13 27.92 0.79
C SER A 125 1.06 26.78 1.23
N LEU A 126 1.77 26.22 0.24
CA LEU A 126 2.90 25.32 0.43
C LEU A 126 4.20 26.03 0.09
N GLU A 127 5.24 25.74 0.85
CA GLU A 127 6.61 26.13 0.52
C GLU A 127 7.29 24.95 -0.19
N VAL A 128 7.78 25.21 -1.40
CA VAL A 128 8.51 24.22 -2.20
C VAL A 128 9.92 24.72 -2.40
N THR A 129 10.91 23.97 -1.95
CA THR A 129 12.32 24.28 -2.16
C THR A 129 12.82 23.54 -3.40
N ASP A 130 13.34 24.25 -4.38
CA ASP A 130 13.92 23.71 -5.60
C ASP A 130 15.38 23.23 -5.39
N PHE A 131 16.04 22.78 -6.47
CA PHE A 131 17.40 22.27 -6.40
C PHE A 131 18.47 23.36 -6.18
N ASP A 132 18.14 24.60 -6.49
CA ASP A 132 19.02 25.75 -6.26
C ASP A 132 18.86 26.33 -4.84
N GLY A 133 18.00 25.70 -4.03
CA GLY A 133 17.71 26.11 -2.65
C GLY A 133 16.74 27.30 -2.56
N GLN A 134 16.11 27.70 -3.67
CA GLN A 134 15.11 28.75 -3.66
C GLN A 134 13.76 28.19 -3.20
N THR A 135 13.08 28.98 -2.38
CA THR A 135 11.75 28.61 -1.85
C THR A 135 10.66 29.35 -2.63
N HIS A 136 9.69 28.58 -3.11
CA HIS A 136 8.53 29.05 -3.85
C HIS A 136 7.27 28.84 -3.03
N ASP A 137 6.46 29.88 -2.88
CA ASP A 137 5.15 29.80 -2.23
C ASP A 137 4.08 29.46 -3.27
N LEU A 138 3.38 28.36 -3.09
CA LEU A 138 2.27 27.92 -3.91
C LEU A 138 0.96 28.07 -3.13
N THR A 139 0.13 29.02 -3.52
CA THR A 139 -1.22 29.17 -2.95
C THR A 139 -2.12 28.03 -3.41
N LEU A 140 -3.04 27.59 -2.54
CA LEU A 140 -3.93 26.46 -2.84
C LEU A 140 -5.24 26.52 -2.05
N ASP A 141 -6.26 25.90 -2.63
CA ASP A 141 -7.49 25.51 -1.93
C ASP A 141 -7.43 24.04 -1.49
N THR A 142 -6.80 23.19 -2.32
CA THR A 142 -6.69 21.75 -2.05
C THR A 142 -5.30 21.23 -2.39
N LEU A 143 -4.78 20.36 -1.50
CA LEU A 143 -3.55 19.59 -1.67
C LEU A 143 -3.86 18.12 -1.88
N LEU A 144 -3.28 17.53 -2.94
CA LEU A 144 -3.34 16.12 -3.26
C LEU A 144 -1.94 15.50 -3.19
N PRO A 145 -1.50 15.00 -2.00
CA PRO A 145 -0.23 14.29 -1.90
C PRO A 145 -0.39 12.86 -2.41
N LEU A 146 -0.11 12.64 -3.69
CA LEU A 146 -0.20 11.34 -4.36
C LEU A 146 1.20 10.71 -4.47
N LEU A 147 1.82 10.47 -3.31
CA LEU A 147 3.21 10.01 -3.15
C LEU A 147 3.36 8.48 -3.25
N GLY A 148 2.32 7.79 -3.71
CA GLY A 148 2.24 6.34 -3.71
C GLY A 148 1.80 5.78 -2.36
N ILE A 149 1.89 4.45 -2.25
CA ILE A 149 1.44 3.70 -1.06
C ILE A 149 2.66 3.16 -0.31
N SER A 150 2.53 3.05 0.99
CA SER A 150 3.54 2.41 1.85
C SER A 150 2.92 1.20 2.53
N PRO A 151 3.51 0.01 2.36
CA PRO A 151 3.09 -1.15 3.11
C PRO A 151 3.34 -0.93 4.60
N LYS A 152 2.33 -1.22 5.41
CA LYS A 152 2.42 -1.18 6.88
C LYS A 152 1.86 -2.46 7.46
N LEU A 153 2.61 -3.08 8.37
CA LEU A 153 2.16 -4.29 9.07
C LEU A 153 0.96 -4.02 9.99
N GLY A 154 0.78 -2.75 10.39
CA GLY A 154 -0.26 -2.41 11.37
C GLY A 154 0.00 -3.10 12.71
N PRO A 155 -1.05 -3.57 13.41
CA PRO A 155 -0.91 -4.21 14.72
C PRO A 155 -0.03 -5.47 14.74
N ILE A 156 0.20 -6.12 13.59
CA ILE A 156 1.08 -7.30 13.49
C ILE A 156 2.49 -6.97 13.99
N SER A 157 2.96 -5.72 13.82
CA SER A 157 4.26 -5.29 14.32
C SER A 157 4.39 -5.33 15.85
N ASP A 158 3.26 -5.34 16.56
CA ASP A 158 3.21 -5.26 18.02
C ASP A 158 2.94 -6.63 18.68
N TRP A 159 2.88 -7.71 17.88
CA TRP A 159 2.58 -9.06 18.36
C TRP A 159 3.77 -9.77 19.02
N GLY A 160 4.94 -9.10 19.12
CA GLY A 160 6.14 -9.68 19.72
C GLY A 160 6.78 -10.80 18.87
N ILE A 161 6.50 -10.81 17.57
CA ILE A 161 7.13 -11.70 16.59
C ILE A 161 8.35 -11.04 15.96
N ASP A 162 9.34 -11.82 15.59
CA ASP A 162 10.55 -11.29 14.96
C ASP A 162 10.25 -10.79 13.55
N LEU A 163 10.75 -9.57 13.28
CA LEU A 163 10.58 -8.90 12.02
C LEU A 163 11.93 -8.57 11.39
N GLU A 164 12.03 -8.76 10.09
CA GLU A 164 13.13 -8.29 9.26
C GLU A 164 12.57 -7.48 8.09
N ASN A 165 13.05 -6.23 7.89
CA ASN A 165 12.61 -5.33 6.82
C ASN A 165 11.08 -5.19 6.72
N LYS A 166 10.38 -5.13 7.86
CA LYS A 166 8.91 -5.09 7.96
C LYS A 166 8.21 -6.35 7.41
N GLN A 167 8.85 -7.48 7.48
CA GLN A 167 8.30 -8.78 7.15
C GLN A 167 8.48 -9.72 8.33
N VAL A 168 7.56 -10.67 8.48
CA VAL A 168 7.62 -11.68 9.56
C VAL A 168 8.73 -12.68 9.24
N LEU A 169 9.71 -12.78 10.13
CA LEU A 169 10.75 -13.80 10.02
C LEU A 169 10.15 -15.16 10.36
N VAL A 170 10.36 -16.15 9.51
CA VAL A 170 9.83 -17.50 9.68
C VAL A 170 10.90 -18.57 9.44
N ASP A 171 10.72 -19.76 10.04
CA ASP A 171 11.46 -20.94 9.64
C ASP A 171 10.99 -21.44 8.26
N THR A 172 11.86 -22.13 7.53
CA THR A 172 11.55 -22.64 6.18
C THR A 172 10.96 -24.05 6.18
N GLU A 173 10.87 -24.71 7.34
CA GLU A 173 10.31 -26.05 7.47
C GLU A 173 8.78 -26.02 7.48
N LYS A 174 8.20 -25.09 8.24
CA LYS A 174 6.76 -24.99 8.48
C LYS A 174 6.19 -23.57 8.42
N PHE A 175 7.03 -22.59 8.15
CA PHE A 175 6.67 -21.16 8.08
C PHE A 175 6.07 -20.61 9.38
N GLN A 176 6.55 -21.11 10.52
CA GLN A 176 6.21 -20.59 11.83
C GLN A 176 7.11 -19.39 12.17
N SER A 177 6.52 -18.36 12.80
CA SER A 177 7.26 -17.22 13.36
C SER A 177 8.04 -17.61 14.62
N SER A 178 8.75 -16.66 15.22
CA SER A 178 9.39 -16.84 16.54
C SER A 178 8.39 -17.14 17.66
N THR A 179 7.10 -16.89 17.45
CA THR A 179 6.03 -17.20 18.41
C THR A 179 5.29 -18.45 17.97
N ALA A 180 5.27 -19.48 18.85
CA ALA A 180 4.59 -20.75 18.59
C ALA A 180 3.09 -20.55 18.31
N GLY A 181 2.59 -21.22 17.26
CA GLY A 181 1.20 -21.11 16.82
C GLY A 181 0.91 -19.93 15.91
N ILE A 182 1.88 -19.05 15.63
CA ILE A 182 1.74 -17.98 14.63
C ILE A 182 2.60 -18.34 13.41
N PHE A 183 1.96 -18.46 12.26
CA PHE A 183 2.54 -18.78 10.97
C PHE A 183 2.38 -17.59 10.02
N ALA A 184 3.31 -17.41 9.06
CA ALA A 184 3.18 -16.36 8.08
C ALA A 184 3.58 -16.85 6.68
N VAL A 185 2.73 -16.59 5.68
CA VAL A 185 2.88 -17.09 4.31
C VAL A 185 2.66 -15.98 3.27
N GLY A 186 3.28 -16.11 2.11
CA GLY A 186 3.22 -15.10 1.05
C GLY A 186 4.15 -13.91 1.31
N ASP A 187 3.86 -12.76 0.72
CA ASP A 187 4.75 -11.58 0.72
C ASP A 187 4.97 -10.95 2.09
N ILE A 188 4.16 -11.33 3.09
CA ILE A 188 4.29 -10.84 4.46
C ILE A 188 5.49 -11.44 5.20
N ASN A 189 5.95 -12.63 4.81
CA ASN A 189 7.06 -13.29 5.46
C ASN A 189 8.42 -13.04 4.78
N THR A 190 9.48 -13.34 5.51
CA THR A 190 10.85 -13.37 5.00
C THR A 190 11.65 -14.54 5.59
N TYR A 191 12.59 -15.04 4.79
CA TYR A 191 13.56 -16.07 5.12
C TYR A 191 14.69 -16.07 4.08
N PRO A 192 15.85 -16.69 4.32
CA PRO A 192 16.94 -16.74 3.35
C PRO A 192 16.49 -17.33 2.01
N GLY A 193 16.68 -16.59 0.92
CA GLY A 193 16.29 -17.02 -0.43
C GLY A 193 14.84 -16.70 -0.82
N LYS A 194 14.07 -16.00 0.01
CA LYS A 194 12.69 -15.61 -0.27
C LYS A 194 12.51 -14.97 -1.66
N LYS A 195 11.49 -15.47 -2.40
CA LYS A 195 11.01 -14.88 -3.64
C LYS A 195 9.53 -14.51 -3.48
N LYS A 196 9.16 -13.28 -3.83
CA LYS A 196 7.78 -12.80 -3.79
C LYS A 196 7.05 -13.18 -5.08
N LEU A 197 6.70 -14.47 -5.16
CA LEU A 197 5.96 -15.06 -6.28
C LEU A 197 4.73 -15.80 -5.74
N ILE A 198 3.64 -15.77 -6.48
CA ILE A 198 2.38 -16.45 -6.09
C ILE A 198 2.63 -17.94 -5.84
N VAL A 199 3.40 -18.62 -6.70
CA VAL A 199 3.72 -20.05 -6.55
C VAL A 199 4.49 -20.33 -5.25
N CYS A 200 5.41 -19.45 -4.83
CA CYS A 200 6.11 -19.58 -3.55
C CYS A 200 5.13 -19.44 -2.39
N GLY A 201 4.21 -18.48 -2.44
CA GLY A 201 3.16 -18.30 -1.43
C GLY A 201 2.26 -19.54 -1.27
N PHE A 202 1.89 -20.21 -2.35
CA PHE A 202 1.13 -21.47 -2.30
C PHE A 202 1.95 -22.62 -1.67
N HIS A 203 3.23 -22.74 -2.03
CA HIS A 203 4.11 -23.70 -1.40
C HIS A 203 4.25 -23.46 0.11
N GLU A 204 4.49 -22.22 0.50
CA GLU A 204 4.57 -21.79 1.90
C GLU A 204 3.26 -22.10 2.66
N ALA A 205 2.11 -21.81 2.06
CA ALA A 205 0.81 -22.10 2.66
C ALA A 205 0.60 -23.61 2.86
N THR A 206 1.08 -24.43 1.93
CA THR A 206 1.01 -25.89 2.06
C THR A 206 1.83 -26.37 3.26
N LEU A 207 3.09 -25.95 3.38
CA LEU A 207 3.95 -26.37 4.51
C LEU A 207 3.44 -25.80 5.84
N ALA A 208 2.97 -24.55 5.85
CA ALA A 208 2.34 -23.96 7.04
C ALA A 208 1.10 -24.74 7.49
N ALA A 209 0.27 -25.24 6.56
CA ALA A 209 -0.91 -26.05 6.91
C ALA A 209 -0.51 -27.34 7.64
N TYR A 210 0.55 -28.02 7.21
CA TYR A 210 1.09 -29.17 7.92
C TYR A 210 1.67 -28.77 9.28
N GLY A 211 2.40 -27.64 9.37
CA GLY A 211 2.90 -27.09 10.63
C GLY A 211 1.77 -26.76 11.61
N CYS A 212 0.71 -26.14 11.14
CA CYS A 212 -0.50 -25.86 11.92
C CYS A 212 -1.14 -27.16 12.44
N ALA A 213 -1.30 -28.17 11.58
CA ALA A 213 -1.89 -29.45 11.95
C ALA A 213 -1.08 -30.14 13.04
N THR A 214 0.25 -30.15 12.93
CA THR A 214 1.16 -30.69 13.96
C THR A 214 1.03 -29.93 15.29
N HIS A 215 0.85 -28.60 15.25
CA HIS A 215 0.65 -27.79 16.44
C HIS A 215 -0.73 -28.04 17.10
N ILE A 216 -1.79 -28.21 16.29
CA ILE A 216 -3.17 -28.41 16.76
C ILE A 216 -3.37 -29.83 17.32
N TYR A 217 -2.71 -30.83 16.72
CA TYR A 217 -2.85 -32.25 17.04
C TYR A 217 -1.49 -32.85 17.39
N PRO A 218 -0.90 -32.46 18.53
CA PRO A 218 0.42 -32.95 18.93
C PRO A 218 0.42 -34.50 19.11
N GLY A 219 1.43 -35.14 18.52
CA GLY A 219 1.57 -36.59 18.57
C GLY A 219 0.71 -37.42 17.61
N GLN A 220 -0.14 -36.74 16.80
CA GLN A 220 -0.88 -37.42 15.73
C GLN A 220 -0.08 -37.41 14.42
N ALA A 221 -0.03 -38.55 13.75
CA ALA A 221 0.57 -38.64 12.41
C ALA A 221 -0.32 -37.92 11.40
N ILE A 222 0.22 -36.90 10.74
CA ILE A 222 -0.45 -36.20 9.64
C ILE A 222 -0.03 -36.92 8.34
N HIS A 223 -0.92 -37.71 7.77
CA HIS A 223 -0.65 -38.42 6.53
C HIS A 223 -0.78 -37.50 5.31
N LEU A 224 0.24 -37.48 4.46
CA LEU A 224 0.17 -36.86 3.16
C LEU A 224 -0.80 -37.67 2.26
N GLN A 225 -1.86 -37.04 1.82
CA GLN A 225 -2.82 -37.66 0.91
C GLN A 225 -2.82 -36.91 -0.43
N TYR A 226 -2.60 -37.64 -1.52
CA TYR A 226 -2.68 -37.05 -2.84
C TYR A 226 -4.15 -36.78 -3.22
N THR A 227 -4.43 -35.64 -3.84
CA THR A 227 -5.78 -35.27 -4.29
C THR A 227 -6.38 -36.26 -5.27
N THR A 228 -5.53 -36.85 -6.13
CA THR A 228 -5.91 -37.86 -7.13
C THR A 228 -6.33 -39.20 -6.53
N THR A 229 -5.98 -39.48 -5.29
CA THR A 229 -6.28 -40.75 -4.62
C THR A 229 -7.11 -40.58 -3.34
N SER A 230 -7.62 -39.38 -3.09
CA SER A 230 -8.43 -39.08 -1.90
C SER A 230 -9.90 -39.45 -2.10
N PRO A 231 -10.43 -40.53 -1.48
CA PRO A 231 -11.85 -40.88 -1.58
C PRO A 231 -12.76 -39.75 -1.08
N LYS A 232 -12.37 -39.09 0.01
CA LYS A 232 -13.10 -37.98 0.61
C LYS A 232 -13.18 -36.76 -0.33
N LEU A 233 -12.10 -36.46 -1.06
CA LEU A 233 -12.10 -35.36 -2.01
C LEU A 233 -12.95 -35.70 -3.24
N HIS A 234 -12.87 -36.94 -3.71
CA HIS A 234 -13.72 -37.43 -4.80
C HIS A 234 -15.21 -37.32 -4.45
N GLU A 235 -15.59 -37.70 -3.24
CA GLU A 235 -16.96 -37.55 -2.73
C GLU A 235 -17.41 -36.09 -2.72
N ILE A 236 -16.59 -35.18 -2.15
CA ILE A 236 -16.88 -33.73 -2.07
C ILE A 236 -17.02 -33.11 -3.48
N LEU A 237 -16.20 -33.53 -4.43
CA LEU A 237 -16.19 -33.04 -5.80
C LEU A 237 -17.19 -33.74 -6.72
N GLY A 238 -17.89 -34.75 -6.22
CA GLY A 238 -18.80 -35.57 -7.03
C GLY A 238 -18.12 -36.37 -8.16
N VAL A 239 -16.85 -36.69 -8.00
CA VAL A 239 -16.04 -37.41 -8.96
C VAL A 239 -16.15 -38.91 -8.65
N THR A 240 -16.68 -39.68 -9.59
CA THR A 240 -16.69 -41.14 -9.46
C THR A 240 -15.27 -41.67 -9.68
N PRO A 241 -14.74 -42.53 -8.78
CA PRO A 241 -13.45 -43.17 -9.02
C PRO A 241 -13.51 -43.96 -10.35
N GLN A 242 -12.57 -43.66 -11.23
CA GLN A 242 -12.40 -44.55 -12.40
C GLN A 242 -11.80 -45.85 -11.87
N ALA A 243 -12.45 -46.97 -12.19
CA ALA A 243 -12.05 -48.32 -11.84
C ALA A 243 -10.72 -48.72 -12.51
#